data_7507676b692f0a2b8a7762985c264dea
#
_entry.id   7507676b692f0a2b8a7762985c264dea
#
_cell.length_a   1.000
_cell.length_b   1.000
_cell.length_c   1.000
_cell.angle_alpha   90.00
_cell.angle_beta   90.00
_cell.angle_gamma   90.00
#
_symmetry.space_group_name_H-M   'P 1'
#
loop_
_entity.id
_entity.type
_entity.pdbx_description
1 polymer ?
#
loop_
_entity_poly.entity_id
_entity_poly.type
_entity_poly.pdbx_seq_one_letter_code
_entity_poly.pdbx_strand_id
1 'polypeptide(L)'
;MKIRVMIAVCAAKFVGYVCKKMGRQGVTWAGKVAIKICPDILEQLSSQVRKAIFATCGTNGKTTTNNMLCAALEAEGQKVICNHTGSNMLNGVVAAFVLASKWNGKIDADYACIEADEASTRHIFPRIKPDYMLLTNLFRDQLDRYGEIDITMNILEEMMRKVPKMQIIVNGDDALSAYLAMDSGNPYVTYGISKPVIKSAANEIREGRFCKRCGEKLEYRFYHYSQLGDYYCPKCGFARPKPDFDAEDVKVGDQLSFCVEGKHIVANYKGFYNVYNILAAYAGVRTAGFAGEHFGDMLRRFNPENGRMEQFRIKGTGVTLNLAKNPAGFNQNISAVMQDQAPKDIIIAINDNAQDGTDISWLWDVDFDLLGNDSVKSITVSGIRCQDMRLRLKYVDIPSILQGDVEKAIRNRVEDGTGNLYVLVNYTALFSTRNILKRLEGER
;
A
#
# COMPACT_ATOMS: atom_id res chain seq x y z
N MET A 1 35.01 -10.19 3.77
CA MET A 1 33.60 -10.56 4.13
C MET A 1 33.63 -11.79 5.02
N LYS A 2 32.89 -11.82 6.11
CA LYS A 2 32.95 -12.92 7.08
C LYS A 2 32.33 -14.20 6.48
N ILE A 3 32.98 -15.36 6.64
CA ILE A 3 32.49 -16.68 6.17
C ILE A 3 31.03 -16.92 6.62
N ARG A 4 30.67 -16.43 7.78
CA ARG A 4 29.33 -16.53 8.36
C ARG A 4 28.22 -15.91 7.46
N VAL A 5 28.49 -14.76 6.82
CA VAL A 5 27.55 -14.13 5.85
C VAL A 5 27.34 -15.02 4.65
N MET A 6 28.43 -15.57 4.11
CA MET A 6 28.36 -16.46 2.95
C MET A 6 27.51 -17.72 3.25
N ILE A 7 27.75 -18.35 4.41
CA ILE A 7 26.98 -19.52 4.86
C ILE A 7 25.50 -19.14 5.02
N ALA A 8 25.19 -17.99 5.64
CA ALA A 8 23.83 -17.50 5.85
C ALA A 8 23.11 -17.25 4.51
N VAL A 9 23.78 -16.62 3.54
CA VAL A 9 23.25 -16.36 2.20
C VAL A 9 22.99 -17.68 1.46
N CYS A 10 23.92 -18.61 1.47
CA CYS A 10 23.75 -19.91 0.80
C CYS A 10 22.57 -20.71 1.38
N ALA A 11 22.50 -20.81 2.71
CA ALA A 11 21.43 -21.53 3.40
C ALA A 11 20.06 -20.89 3.12
N ALA A 12 19.97 -19.57 3.19
CA ALA A 12 18.72 -18.84 2.97
C ALA A 12 18.24 -18.96 1.51
N LYS A 13 19.14 -18.85 0.53
CA LYS A 13 18.80 -19.05 -0.89
C LYS A 13 18.34 -20.47 -1.16
N PHE A 14 18.98 -21.46 -0.55
CA PHE A 14 18.57 -22.87 -0.67
C PHE A 14 17.16 -23.09 -0.10
N VAL A 15 16.89 -22.57 1.11
CA VAL A 15 15.55 -22.66 1.72
C VAL A 15 14.50 -21.95 0.85
N GLY A 16 14.80 -20.76 0.33
CA GLY A 16 13.91 -20.04 -0.58
C GLY A 16 13.58 -20.85 -1.83
N TYR A 17 14.57 -21.51 -2.42
CA TYR A 17 14.40 -22.40 -3.57
C TYR A 17 13.51 -23.61 -3.26
N VAL A 18 13.75 -24.29 -2.15
CA VAL A 18 12.94 -25.45 -1.72
C VAL A 18 11.48 -25.03 -1.47
N CYS A 19 11.26 -23.93 -0.74
CA CYS A 19 9.91 -23.43 -0.49
C CYS A 19 9.17 -23.10 -1.80
N LYS A 20 9.86 -22.47 -2.76
CA LYS A 20 9.27 -22.18 -4.08
C LYS A 20 8.87 -23.44 -4.84
N LYS A 21 9.69 -24.49 -4.80
CA LYS A 21 9.35 -25.82 -5.38
C LYS A 21 8.14 -26.47 -4.70
N MET A 22 7.93 -26.21 -3.41
CA MET A 22 6.77 -26.70 -2.65
C MET A 22 5.51 -25.82 -2.83
N GLY A 23 5.51 -24.87 -3.75
CA GLY A 23 4.37 -23.95 -3.99
C GLY A 23 4.13 -22.94 -2.87
N ARG A 24 5.09 -22.74 -1.95
CA ARG A 24 4.97 -21.79 -0.83
C ARG A 24 5.79 -20.52 -1.11
N GLN A 25 5.31 -19.39 -0.64
CA GLN A 25 6.12 -18.16 -0.63
C GLN A 25 7.24 -18.29 0.42
N GLY A 26 8.43 -18.71 -0.02
CA GLY A 26 9.57 -18.98 0.86
C GLY A 26 10.33 -17.76 1.39
N VAL A 27 9.88 -16.54 1.04
CA VAL A 27 10.60 -15.29 1.33
C VAL A 27 10.84 -15.11 2.82
N THR A 28 9.82 -15.22 3.65
CA THR A 28 9.93 -15.03 5.11
C THR A 28 10.83 -16.08 5.76
N TRP A 29 10.79 -17.34 5.28
CA TRP A 29 11.63 -18.41 5.79
C TRP A 29 13.12 -18.21 5.44
N ALA A 30 13.41 -17.75 4.23
CA ALA A 30 14.77 -17.42 3.82
C ALA A 30 15.39 -16.36 4.76
N GLY A 31 14.66 -15.28 5.05
CA GLY A 31 15.13 -14.25 5.99
C GLY A 31 15.31 -14.77 7.41
N LYS A 32 14.37 -15.59 7.90
CA LYS A 32 14.48 -16.20 9.25
C LYS A 32 15.73 -17.08 9.39
N VAL A 33 16.03 -17.89 8.39
CA VAL A 33 17.24 -18.73 8.38
C VAL A 33 18.50 -17.87 8.33
N ALA A 34 18.52 -16.85 7.49
CA ALA A 34 19.65 -15.93 7.39
C ALA A 34 19.97 -15.25 8.73
N ILE A 35 18.97 -14.71 9.43
CA ILE A 35 19.12 -14.05 10.73
C ILE A 35 19.61 -15.04 11.79
N LYS A 36 19.06 -16.28 11.79
CA LYS A 36 19.48 -17.30 12.75
C LYS A 36 20.96 -17.68 12.62
N ILE A 37 21.48 -17.71 11.40
CA ILE A 37 22.88 -18.01 11.12
C ILE A 37 23.76 -16.77 11.35
N CYS A 38 23.32 -15.59 10.90
CA CYS A 38 24.06 -14.33 10.99
C CYS A 38 23.11 -13.20 11.44
N PRO A 39 23.01 -12.91 12.76
CA PRO A 39 22.05 -11.91 13.30
C PRO A 39 22.24 -10.49 12.78
N ASP A 40 23.44 -10.13 12.38
CA ASP A 40 23.84 -8.82 11.82
C ASP A 40 23.88 -8.82 10.27
N ILE A 41 23.28 -9.82 9.62
CA ILE A 41 23.34 -9.98 8.16
C ILE A 41 22.74 -8.78 7.43
N LEU A 42 21.65 -8.19 7.96
CA LEU A 42 21.00 -7.05 7.33
C LEU A 42 21.93 -5.84 7.28
N GLU A 43 22.61 -5.54 8.38
CA GLU A 43 23.61 -4.45 8.48
C GLU A 43 24.77 -4.68 7.50
N GLN A 44 25.28 -5.93 7.43
CA GLN A 44 26.41 -6.27 6.55
C GLN A 44 26.05 -6.24 5.07
N LEU A 45 24.81 -6.54 4.71
CA LEU A 45 24.36 -6.48 3.32
C LEU A 45 23.94 -5.06 2.94
N SER A 46 23.14 -4.37 3.75
CA SER A 46 22.64 -3.02 3.45
C SER A 46 23.76 -1.99 3.34
N SER A 47 24.83 -2.12 4.15
CA SER A 47 26.00 -1.23 4.06
C SER A 47 26.77 -1.29 2.72
N GLN A 48 26.43 -2.26 1.85
CA GLN A 48 27.01 -2.37 0.51
C GLN A 48 26.20 -1.64 -0.58
N VAL A 49 25.04 -1.08 -0.24
CA VAL A 49 24.26 -0.22 -1.17
C VAL A 49 25.06 1.05 -1.40
N ARG A 50 25.26 1.42 -2.68
CA ARG A 50 26.24 2.45 -3.04
C ARG A 50 25.78 3.87 -2.80
N LYS A 51 24.49 4.16 -3.04
CA LYS A 51 23.97 5.53 -3.05
C LYS A 51 23.04 5.80 -1.87
N ALA A 52 21.87 5.12 -1.82
CA ALA A 52 20.90 5.37 -0.77
C ALA A 52 19.89 4.23 -0.56
N ILE A 53 19.29 4.21 0.63
CA ILE A 53 18.21 3.31 1.02
C ILE A 53 16.96 4.14 1.28
N PHE A 54 15.88 3.81 0.57
CA PHE A 54 14.53 4.31 0.81
C PHE A 54 13.75 3.32 1.67
N ALA A 55 13.05 3.83 2.69
CA ALA A 55 12.08 3.08 3.48
C ALA A 55 10.68 3.65 3.24
N THR A 56 9.77 2.84 2.71
CA THR A 56 8.37 3.23 2.49
C THR A 56 7.50 2.73 3.64
N CYS A 57 6.90 3.65 4.38
CA CYS A 57 6.04 3.42 5.54
C CYS A 57 4.66 4.08 5.34
N GLY A 58 3.71 3.76 6.22
CA GLY A 58 2.36 4.31 6.22
C GLY A 58 1.28 3.23 6.05
N THR A 59 0.04 3.51 6.37
CA THR A 59 -1.00 2.48 6.45
C THR A 59 -1.38 1.93 5.08
N ASN A 60 -1.66 2.78 4.10
CA ASN A 60 -2.10 2.40 2.76
C ASN A 60 -1.13 2.88 1.68
N GLY A 61 -1.06 2.16 0.56
CA GLY A 61 -0.27 2.54 -0.60
C GLY A 61 1.21 2.11 -0.57
N LYS A 62 1.73 1.60 0.55
CA LYS A 62 3.15 1.22 0.71
C LYS A 62 3.72 0.40 -0.45
N THR A 63 3.13 -0.75 -0.72
CA THR A 63 3.62 -1.69 -1.76
C THR A 63 3.62 -1.05 -3.14
N THR A 64 2.53 -0.37 -3.49
CA THR A 64 2.39 0.28 -4.79
C THR A 64 3.43 1.39 -4.95
N THR A 65 3.55 2.27 -3.97
CA THR A 65 4.52 3.37 -3.98
C THR A 65 5.96 2.86 -4.02
N ASN A 66 6.29 1.86 -3.18
CA ASN A 66 7.62 1.26 -3.14
C ASN A 66 8.02 0.63 -4.48
N ASN A 67 7.10 -0.13 -5.09
CA ASN A 67 7.35 -0.77 -6.38
C ASN A 67 7.43 0.26 -7.52
N MET A 68 6.63 1.32 -7.50
CA MET A 68 6.73 2.43 -8.46
C MET A 68 8.06 3.15 -8.32
N LEU A 69 8.51 3.46 -7.11
CA LEU A 69 9.80 4.10 -6.86
C LEU A 69 10.95 3.23 -7.36
N CYS A 70 10.89 1.92 -7.08
CA CYS A 70 11.86 0.96 -7.58
C CYS A 70 11.94 0.99 -9.11
N ALA A 71 10.80 0.81 -9.79
CA ALA A 71 10.73 0.83 -11.25
C ALA A 71 11.18 2.17 -11.84
N ALA A 72 10.89 3.28 -11.16
CA ALA A 72 11.32 4.60 -11.61
C ALA A 72 12.83 4.80 -11.49
N LEU A 73 13.46 4.36 -10.40
CA LEU A 73 14.92 4.39 -10.26
C LEU A 73 15.60 3.43 -11.26
N GLU A 74 15.00 2.28 -11.55
CA GLU A 74 15.49 1.37 -12.59
C GLU A 74 15.40 2.00 -13.99
N ALA A 75 14.34 2.76 -14.28
CA ALA A 75 14.19 3.52 -15.52
C ALA A 75 15.24 4.62 -15.67
N GLU A 76 15.74 5.17 -14.54
CA GLU A 76 16.90 6.07 -14.50
C GLU A 76 18.26 5.33 -14.57
N GLY A 77 18.25 4.05 -14.93
CA GLY A 77 19.45 3.22 -15.13
C GLY A 77 20.12 2.74 -13.84
N GLN A 78 19.43 2.79 -12.70
CA GLN A 78 19.99 2.38 -11.41
C GLN A 78 19.74 0.90 -11.13
N LYS A 79 20.64 0.25 -10.40
CA LYS A 79 20.43 -1.09 -9.86
C LYS A 79 19.74 -0.99 -8.52
N VAL A 80 18.55 -1.57 -8.39
CA VAL A 80 17.71 -1.41 -7.20
C VAL A 80 17.39 -2.74 -6.52
N ILE A 81 17.50 -2.79 -5.20
CA ILE A 81 16.97 -3.88 -4.37
C ILE A 81 15.56 -3.50 -3.94
N CYS A 82 14.61 -4.43 -4.07
CA CYS A 82 13.22 -4.19 -3.66
C CYS A 82 12.59 -5.44 -3.03
N ASN A 83 11.74 -5.25 -2.02
CA ASN A 83 10.90 -6.31 -1.48
C ASN A 83 9.50 -6.31 -2.15
N HIS A 84 9.46 -6.51 -3.46
CA HIS A 84 8.27 -6.39 -4.34
C HIS A 84 6.99 -7.07 -3.83
N THR A 85 7.12 -8.15 -3.06
CA THR A 85 5.96 -8.93 -2.57
C THR A 85 5.26 -8.29 -1.36
N GLY A 86 5.73 -7.13 -0.88
CA GLY A 86 5.17 -6.50 0.31
C GLY A 86 5.51 -7.24 1.62
N SER A 87 6.55 -8.07 1.63
CA SER A 87 7.06 -8.69 2.86
C SER A 87 7.82 -7.65 3.68
N ASN A 88 7.09 -6.85 4.46
CA ASN A 88 7.52 -5.61 5.09
C ASN A 88 8.00 -5.74 6.54
N MET A 89 8.01 -6.96 7.09
CA MET A 89 8.60 -7.25 8.40
C MET A 89 10.10 -7.57 8.26
N LEU A 90 10.85 -7.57 9.36
CA LEU A 90 12.30 -7.79 9.39
C LEU A 90 12.77 -8.99 8.55
N ASN A 91 12.10 -10.14 8.67
CA ASN A 91 12.47 -11.34 7.91
C ASN A 91 12.31 -11.14 6.38
N GLY A 92 11.28 -10.41 5.96
CA GLY A 92 11.04 -10.10 4.55
C GLY A 92 12.07 -9.13 3.99
N VAL A 93 12.43 -8.11 4.76
CA VAL A 93 13.48 -7.15 4.38
C VAL A 93 14.83 -7.85 4.27
N VAL A 94 15.20 -8.68 5.24
CA VAL A 94 16.44 -9.49 5.17
C VAL A 94 16.45 -10.39 3.93
N ALA A 95 15.32 -11.04 3.64
CA ALA A 95 15.21 -11.89 2.45
C ALA A 95 15.42 -11.10 1.16
N ALA A 96 14.94 -9.88 1.03
CA ALA A 96 15.17 -9.03 -0.15
C ALA A 96 16.66 -8.81 -0.39
N PHE A 97 17.42 -8.43 0.63
CA PHE A 97 18.86 -8.24 0.54
C PHE A 97 19.60 -9.56 0.25
N VAL A 98 19.25 -10.65 0.92
CA VAL A 98 19.85 -11.97 0.72
C VAL A 98 19.62 -12.47 -0.70
N LEU A 99 18.40 -12.36 -1.22
CA LEU A 99 18.06 -12.83 -2.57
C LEU A 99 18.74 -11.98 -3.65
N ALA A 100 18.90 -10.69 -3.44
CA ALA A 100 19.60 -9.76 -4.33
C ALA A 100 21.14 -9.95 -4.29
N SER A 101 21.70 -10.45 -3.18
CA SER A 101 23.15 -10.66 -3.07
C SER A 101 23.65 -11.78 -4.00
N LYS A 102 24.93 -11.74 -4.37
CA LYS A 102 25.63 -12.90 -4.96
C LYS A 102 25.79 -14.01 -3.90
N TRP A 103 26.11 -15.23 -4.32
CA TRP A 103 26.33 -16.37 -3.41
C TRP A 103 27.42 -16.12 -2.37
N ASN A 104 28.39 -15.29 -2.69
CA ASN A 104 29.42 -14.85 -1.76
C ASN A 104 28.99 -13.70 -0.83
N GLY A 105 27.72 -13.25 -0.89
CA GLY A 105 27.15 -12.17 -0.10
C GLY A 105 27.50 -10.76 -0.59
N LYS A 106 28.09 -10.59 -1.77
CA LYS A 106 28.29 -9.26 -2.36
C LYS A 106 26.99 -8.72 -2.92
N ILE A 107 26.69 -7.44 -2.62
CA ILE A 107 25.61 -6.66 -3.20
C ILE A 107 26.14 -5.83 -4.36
N ASP A 108 25.41 -5.80 -5.47
CA ASP A 108 25.67 -4.93 -6.61
C ASP A 108 24.39 -4.09 -6.87
N ALA A 109 24.16 -3.11 -6.02
CA ALA A 109 23.01 -2.21 -6.12
C ALA A 109 23.41 -0.76 -5.80
N ASP A 110 22.76 0.18 -6.50
CA ASP A 110 22.91 1.61 -6.27
C ASP A 110 21.95 2.08 -5.18
N TYR A 111 20.71 1.56 -5.22
CA TYR A 111 19.64 1.89 -4.29
C TYR A 111 19.00 0.63 -3.70
N ALA A 112 18.33 0.82 -2.57
CA ALA A 112 17.38 -0.14 -2.03
C ALA A 112 16.07 0.57 -1.73
N CYS A 113 14.95 0.04 -2.23
CA CYS A 113 13.58 0.50 -1.94
C CYS A 113 12.90 -0.55 -1.08
N ILE A 114 12.73 -0.24 0.19
CA ILE A 114 12.27 -1.19 1.21
C ILE A 114 10.93 -0.74 1.76
N GLU A 115 9.88 -1.51 1.46
CA GLU A 115 8.63 -1.39 2.20
C GLU A 115 8.85 -1.90 3.63
N ALA A 116 8.54 -1.08 4.63
CA ALA A 116 8.65 -1.41 6.04
C ALA A 116 7.31 -1.19 6.76
N ASP A 117 6.89 -2.21 7.50
CA ASP A 117 5.78 -2.11 8.43
C ASP A 117 6.14 -1.19 9.59
N GLU A 118 5.22 -0.32 10.02
CA GLU A 118 5.47 0.74 10.98
C GLU A 118 6.00 0.20 12.31
N ALA A 119 5.41 -0.86 12.85
CA ALA A 119 5.87 -1.49 14.08
C ALA A 119 7.23 -2.19 13.90
N SER A 120 7.50 -2.71 12.71
CA SER A 120 8.75 -3.39 12.37
C SER A 120 9.93 -2.43 12.16
N THR A 121 9.68 -1.13 11.98
CA THR A 121 10.73 -0.11 11.83
C THR A 121 11.71 -0.12 13.01
N ARG A 122 11.25 -0.41 14.23
CA ARG A 122 12.10 -0.57 15.43
C ARG A 122 13.23 -1.59 15.24
N HIS A 123 12.99 -2.62 14.43
CA HIS A 123 13.94 -3.70 14.18
C HIS A 123 14.72 -3.50 12.89
N ILE A 124 14.17 -2.73 11.94
CA ILE A 124 14.74 -2.51 10.60
C ILE A 124 15.64 -1.28 10.59
N PHE A 125 15.15 -0.11 11.01
CA PHE A 125 15.86 1.17 10.88
C PHE A 125 17.21 1.22 11.59
N PRO A 126 17.39 0.68 12.82
CA PRO A 126 18.72 0.65 13.45
C PRO A 126 19.77 -0.12 12.63
N ARG A 127 19.31 -1.08 11.80
CA ARG A 127 20.17 -1.94 10.99
C ARG A 127 20.48 -1.37 9.60
N ILE A 128 19.49 -0.78 8.92
CA ILE A 128 19.69 -0.26 7.57
C ILE A 128 20.01 1.23 7.54
N LYS A 129 19.63 1.99 8.59
CA LYS A 129 19.76 3.46 8.67
C LYS A 129 19.37 4.13 7.36
N PRO A 130 18.08 4.14 7.01
CA PRO A 130 17.64 4.62 5.70
C PRO A 130 18.02 6.09 5.51
N ASP A 131 18.37 6.45 4.28
CA ASP A 131 18.67 7.84 3.89
C ASP A 131 17.37 8.63 3.65
N TYR A 132 16.34 7.93 3.17
CA TYR A 132 15.03 8.50 2.85
C TYR A 132 13.92 7.66 3.47
N MET A 133 12.89 8.34 3.96
CA MET A 133 11.64 7.73 4.39
C MET A 133 10.47 8.31 3.59
N LEU A 134 9.77 7.48 2.80
CA LEU A 134 8.47 7.83 2.25
C LEU A 134 7.38 7.50 3.26
N LEU A 135 6.61 8.51 3.66
CA LEU A 135 5.45 8.34 4.53
C LEU A 135 4.18 8.64 3.75
N THR A 136 3.40 7.59 3.45
CA THR A 136 2.26 7.70 2.56
C THR A 136 1.03 8.31 3.23
N ASN A 137 0.61 7.76 4.35
CA ASN A 137 -0.53 8.20 5.16
C ASN A 137 -0.59 7.39 6.46
N LEU A 138 -1.32 7.90 7.45
CA LEU A 138 -1.58 7.23 8.71
C LEU A 138 -3.09 7.14 8.95
N PHE A 139 -3.64 5.95 8.74
CA PHE A 139 -5.02 5.61 9.04
C PHE A 139 -5.07 4.54 10.11
N ARG A 140 -6.22 4.39 10.77
CA ARG A 140 -6.49 3.25 11.62
C ARG A 140 -6.37 1.95 10.80
N ASP A 141 -5.57 1.03 11.27
CA ASP A 141 -5.43 -0.32 10.71
C ASP A 141 -5.93 -1.34 11.76
N GLN A 142 -5.53 -2.57 11.69
CA GLN A 142 -5.94 -3.65 12.58
C GLN A 142 -5.59 -3.34 14.05
N LEU A 143 -6.60 -3.01 14.86
CA LEU A 143 -6.41 -2.60 16.27
C LEU A 143 -5.77 -3.68 17.12
N ASP A 144 -6.09 -4.95 16.87
CA ASP A 144 -5.54 -6.10 17.58
C ASP A 144 -4.03 -6.32 17.30
N ARG A 145 -3.49 -5.76 16.22
CA ARG A 145 -2.06 -5.86 15.86
C ARG A 145 -1.25 -4.61 16.19
N TYR A 146 -1.83 -3.44 16.00
CA TYR A 146 -1.09 -2.17 16.07
C TYR A 146 -1.57 -1.30 17.23
N GLY A 147 -2.73 -1.60 17.83
CA GLY A 147 -3.36 -0.76 18.83
C GLY A 147 -3.85 0.57 18.22
N GLU A 148 -3.98 1.57 19.06
CA GLU A 148 -4.37 2.91 18.64
C GLU A 148 -3.30 3.57 17.75
N ILE A 149 -3.73 4.46 16.86
CA ILE A 149 -2.85 5.14 15.89
C ILE A 149 -1.70 5.89 16.56
N ASP A 150 -1.91 6.37 17.79
CA ASP A 150 -0.88 7.05 18.57
C ASP A 150 0.32 6.15 18.91
N ILE A 151 0.10 4.84 19.08
CA ILE A 151 1.20 3.88 19.28
C ILE A 151 2.07 3.82 18.03
N THR A 152 1.44 3.73 16.87
CA THR A 152 2.14 3.71 15.58
C THR A 152 2.91 5.02 15.35
N MET A 153 2.29 6.16 15.64
CA MET A 153 2.93 7.47 15.54
C MET A 153 4.17 7.58 16.45
N ASN A 154 4.05 7.17 17.72
CA ASN A 154 5.17 7.20 18.68
C ASN A 154 6.35 6.31 18.20
N ILE A 155 6.06 5.15 17.57
CA ILE A 155 7.10 4.29 17.01
C ILE A 155 7.84 5.00 15.88
N LEU A 156 7.10 5.60 14.95
CA LEU A 156 7.69 6.30 13.81
C LEU A 156 8.50 7.50 14.27
N GLU A 157 7.98 8.29 15.19
CA GLU A 157 8.69 9.44 15.78
C GLU A 157 10.00 9.02 16.46
N GLU A 158 9.98 7.94 17.26
CA GLU A 158 11.19 7.38 17.88
C GLU A 158 12.22 7.00 16.81
N MET A 159 11.79 6.37 15.71
CA MET A 159 12.70 5.95 14.63
C MET A 159 13.24 7.12 13.83
N MET A 160 12.44 8.15 13.58
CA MET A 160 12.88 9.40 12.94
C MET A 160 13.99 10.06 13.78
N ARG A 161 13.79 10.19 15.08
CA ARG A 161 14.81 10.75 16.00
C ARG A 161 16.09 9.92 16.07
N LYS A 162 16.01 8.58 15.94
CA LYS A 162 17.19 7.69 15.91
C LYS A 162 18.01 7.80 14.62
N VAL A 163 17.41 8.30 13.54
CA VAL A 163 18.07 8.50 12.25
C VAL A 163 17.90 9.97 11.82
N PRO A 164 18.54 10.92 12.51
CA PRO A 164 18.24 12.35 12.37
C PRO A 164 18.62 12.98 11.02
N LYS A 165 19.47 12.30 10.23
CA LYS A 165 19.83 12.74 8.87
C LYS A 165 18.91 12.19 7.79
N MET A 166 18.00 11.26 8.14
CA MET A 166 17.03 10.70 7.21
C MET A 166 16.11 11.79 6.72
N GLN A 167 16.04 11.97 5.41
CA GLN A 167 15.09 12.91 4.79
C GLN A 167 13.72 12.27 4.65
N ILE A 168 12.68 12.97 5.11
CA ILE A 168 11.31 12.48 5.07
C ILE A 168 10.60 13.04 3.84
N ILE A 169 10.01 12.17 3.04
CA ILE A 169 9.16 12.51 1.90
C ILE A 169 7.74 12.21 2.34
N VAL A 170 6.96 13.23 2.66
CA VAL A 170 5.70 13.07 3.39
C VAL A 170 4.50 13.58 2.62
N ASN A 171 3.38 12.87 2.76
CA ASN A 171 2.07 13.35 2.31
C ASN A 171 1.63 14.56 3.18
N GLY A 172 1.72 15.75 2.62
CA GLY A 172 1.32 16.98 3.31
C GLY A 172 -0.19 17.11 3.53
N ASP A 173 -1.00 16.36 2.79
CA ASP A 173 -2.45 16.35 2.91
C ASP A 173 -2.95 15.48 4.06
N ASP A 174 -2.09 14.64 4.66
CA ASP A 174 -2.37 13.88 5.86
C ASP A 174 -1.83 14.59 7.11
N ALA A 175 -2.73 15.10 7.94
CA ALA A 175 -2.37 15.89 9.13
C ALA A 175 -1.48 15.12 10.13
N LEU A 176 -1.66 13.79 10.25
CA LEU A 176 -0.87 12.95 11.15
C LEU A 176 0.55 12.74 10.61
N SER A 177 0.68 12.41 9.33
CA SER A 177 1.98 12.24 8.67
C SER A 177 2.76 13.56 8.63
N ALA A 178 2.11 14.66 8.28
CA ALA A 178 2.71 16.00 8.26
C ALA A 178 3.19 16.43 9.64
N TYR A 179 2.38 16.19 10.70
CA TYR A 179 2.79 16.45 12.08
C TYR A 179 4.10 15.72 12.42
N LEU A 180 4.18 14.41 12.14
CA LEU A 180 5.40 13.64 12.41
C LEU A 180 6.63 14.20 11.69
N ALA A 181 6.50 14.54 10.41
CA ALA A 181 7.63 15.08 9.65
C ALA A 181 8.07 16.46 10.18
N MET A 182 7.12 17.35 10.45
CA MET A 182 7.39 18.73 10.87
C MET A 182 7.96 18.81 12.29
N ASP A 183 7.56 17.89 13.19
CA ASP A 183 7.96 17.90 14.60
C ASP A 183 9.09 16.89 14.94
N SER A 184 9.55 16.07 13.96
CA SER A 184 10.64 15.10 14.16
C SER A 184 12.03 15.72 14.30
N GLY A 185 12.24 16.91 13.71
CA GLY A 185 13.56 17.52 13.57
C GLY A 185 14.38 17.00 12.37
N ASN A 186 13.85 16.05 11.60
CA ASN A 186 14.46 15.56 10.36
C ASN A 186 14.23 16.55 9.21
N PRO A 187 15.12 16.62 8.20
CA PRO A 187 14.81 17.30 6.95
C PRO A 187 13.62 16.63 6.26
N TYR A 188 12.72 17.41 5.68
CA TYR A 188 11.56 16.86 4.97
C TYR A 188 11.23 17.62 3.71
N VAL A 189 10.56 16.95 2.79
CA VAL A 189 9.85 17.50 1.62
C VAL A 189 8.43 16.96 1.61
N THR A 190 7.53 17.74 1.03
CA THR A 190 6.10 17.44 1.05
C THR A 190 5.56 17.20 -0.34
N TYR A 191 4.60 16.30 -0.46
CA TYR A 191 3.79 16.15 -1.66
C TYR A 191 2.31 16.21 -1.31
N GLY A 192 1.48 16.64 -2.26
CA GLY A 192 0.04 16.79 -2.03
C GLY A 192 -0.71 17.31 -3.24
N ILE A 193 -2.01 17.59 -3.06
CA ILE A 193 -2.93 18.07 -4.10
C ILE A 193 -3.62 19.32 -3.58
N SER A 194 -3.29 20.48 -4.14
CA SER A 194 -3.73 21.78 -3.60
C SER A 194 -5.13 22.21 -4.00
N LYS A 195 -5.77 21.51 -4.94
CA LYS A 195 -7.14 21.81 -5.38
C LYS A 195 -8.09 20.64 -5.10
N PRO A 196 -9.35 20.89 -4.75
CA PRO A 196 -10.33 19.83 -4.58
C PRO A 196 -10.56 19.09 -5.91
N VAL A 197 -10.49 17.75 -5.88
CA VAL A 197 -10.62 16.89 -7.08
C VAL A 197 -11.94 16.13 -7.06
N ILE A 198 -12.27 15.54 -5.91
CA ILE A 198 -13.50 14.79 -5.71
C ILE A 198 -14.29 15.36 -4.55
N LYS A 199 -15.60 15.17 -4.56
CA LYS A 199 -16.42 15.46 -3.38
C LYS A 199 -16.31 14.26 -2.44
N SER A 200 -15.66 14.43 -1.28
CA SER A 200 -15.64 13.41 -0.24
C SER A 200 -17.03 13.23 0.37
N ALA A 201 -17.39 11.98 0.68
CA ALA A 201 -18.60 11.71 1.45
C ALA A 201 -18.51 12.30 2.86
N ALA A 202 -19.62 12.86 3.35
CA ALA A 202 -19.64 13.62 4.60
C ALA A 202 -19.41 12.76 5.86
N ASN A 203 -19.55 11.43 5.76
CA ASN A 203 -19.61 10.52 6.91
C ASN A 203 -18.35 9.68 7.13
N GLU A 204 -17.26 9.89 6.38
CA GLU A 204 -16.04 9.12 6.56
C GLU A 204 -15.43 9.34 7.97
N ILE A 205 -14.99 8.25 8.61
CA ILE A 205 -14.25 8.30 9.87
C ILE A 205 -12.88 8.93 9.62
N ARG A 206 -12.53 9.92 10.45
CA ARG A 206 -11.32 10.73 10.31
C ARG A 206 -10.48 10.61 11.58
N GLU A 207 -9.37 9.87 11.51
CA GLU A 207 -8.44 9.72 12.63
C GLU A 207 -7.66 11.01 12.93
N GLY A 208 -7.34 11.80 11.90
CA GLY A 208 -6.67 13.09 12.01
C GLY A 208 -7.59 14.26 12.39
N ARG A 209 -8.67 14.00 13.18
CA ARG A 209 -9.67 15.00 13.50
C ARG A 209 -9.18 16.09 14.44
N PHE A 210 -8.20 15.78 15.29
CA PHE A 210 -7.69 16.68 16.32
C PHE A 210 -6.21 17.01 16.10
N CYS A 211 -5.86 18.26 16.33
CA CYS A 211 -4.50 18.76 16.22
C CYS A 211 -3.57 18.07 17.23
N LYS A 212 -2.52 17.39 16.74
CA LYS A 212 -1.55 16.71 17.60
C LYS A 212 -0.68 17.65 18.43
N ARG A 213 -0.63 18.96 18.09
CA ARG A 213 0.11 19.97 18.86
C ARG A 213 -0.65 20.49 20.06
N CYS A 214 -1.98 20.72 19.94
CA CYS A 214 -2.74 21.41 20.98
C CYS A 214 -4.10 20.77 21.34
N GLY A 215 -4.48 19.65 20.72
CA GLY A 215 -5.72 18.93 20.97
C GLY A 215 -6.99 19.59 20.39
N GLU A 216 -6.90 20.76 19.75
CA GLU A 216 -8.05 21.43 19.16
C GLU A 216 -8.54 20.69 17.91
N LYS A 217 -9.84 20.78 17.61
CA LYS A 217 -10.40 20.19 16.39
C LYS A 217 -9.84 20.90 15.15
N LEU A 218 -9.36 20.13 14.19
CA LEU A 218 -8.91 20.64 12.91
C LEU A 218 -10.10 21.05 12.05
N GLU A 219 -9.95 22.16 11.34
CA GLU A 219 -10.86 22.61 10.30
C GLU A 219 -10.27 22.32 8.93
N TYR A 220 -11.13 22.10 7.92
CA TYR A 220 -10.73 21.75 6.57
C TYR A 220 -11.40 22.70 5.58
N ARG A 221 -10.62 23.21 4.61
CA ARG A 221 -11.15 23.93 3.47
C ARG A 221 -11.77 22.99 2.46
N PHE A 222 -11.16 21.81 2.29
CA PHE A 222 -11.70 20.69 1.51
C PHE A 222 -11.08 19.36 1.96
N TYR A 223 -11.79 18.28 1.63
CA TYR A 223 -11.32 16.92 1.79
C TYR A 223 -11.17 16.26 0.43
N HIS A 224 -10.19 15.36 0.29
CA HIS A 224 -10.09 14.45 -0.83
C HIS A 224 -10.74 13.11 -0.51
N TYR A 225 -10.26 12.43 0.51
CA TYR A 225 -10.90 11.25 1.09
C TYR A 225 -10.40 11.05 2.53
N SER A 226 -11.24 10.43 3.36
CA SER A 226 -10.94 10.25 4.77
C SER A 226 -10.46 11.57 5.41
N GLN A 227 -9.26 11.60 5.96
CA GLN A 227 -8.65 12.78 6.58
C GLN A 227 -7.69 13.56 5.67
N LEU A 228 -7.51 13.13 4.43
CA LEU A 228 -6.62 13.82 3.50
C LEU A 228 -7.30 15.06 2.91
N GLY A 229 -6.61 16.20 2.96
CA GLY A 229 -7.14 17.43 2.42
C GLY A 229 -6.39 18.69 2.90
N ASP A 230 -7.02 19.84 2.78
CA ASP A 230 -6.47 21.12 3.22
C ASP A 230 -6.99 21.48 4.61
N TYR A 231 -6.21 21.11 5.62
CA TYR A 231 -6.53 21.29 7.06
C TYR A 231 -5.78 22.46 7.69
N TYR A 232 -6.36 23.00 8.77
CA TYR A 232 -5.69 23.94 9.66
C TYR A 232 -6.26 23.85 11.08
N CYS A 233 -5.44 24.21 12.05
CA CYS A 233 -5.84 24.34 13.45
C CYS A 233 -6.14 25.81 13.76
N PRO A 234 -7.40 26.18 14.15
CA PRO A 234 -7.75 27.56 14.45
C PRO A 234 -7.07 28.09 15.71
N LYS A 235 -6.56 27.21 16.60
CA LYS A 235 -5.97 27.60 17.88
C LYS A 235 -4.46 27.81 17.81
N CYS A 236 -3.70 26.87 17.25
CA CYS A 236 -2.23 26.94 17.28
C CYS A 236 -1.58 27.24 15.93
N GLY A 237 -2.37 27.37 14.85
CA GLY A 237 -1.87 27.67 13.51
C GLY A 237 -1.20 26.50 12.81
N PHE A 238 -1.21 25.27 13.38
CA PHE A 238 -0.77 24.08 12.63
C PHE A 238 -1.67 23.91 11.41
N ALA A 239 -1.06 23.81 10.23
CA ALA A 239 -1.80 23.74 8.98
C ALA A 239 -1.08 22.86 7.98
N ARG A 240 -1.81 22.44 6.95
CA ARG A 240 -1.28 21.78 5.77
C ARG A 240 -0.10 22.57 5.21
N PRO A 241 1.08 21.96 5.06
CA PRO A 241 2.21 22.62 4.40
C PRO A 241 1.90 22.82 2.91
N LYS A 242 2.48 23.87 2.32
CA LYS A 242 2.46 23.99 0.86
C LYS A 242 3.28 22.83 0.29
N PRO A 243 2.75 22.02 -0.64
CA PRO A 243 3.51 20.93 -1.21
C PRO A 243 4.72 21.43 -2.01
N ASP A 244 5.86 20.75 -1.83
CA ASP A 244 7.03 20.89 -2.72
C ASP A 244 6.74 20.22 -4.06
N PHE A 245 5.98 19.11 -4.03
CA PHE A 245 5.49 18.42 -5.22
C PHE A 245 3.97 18.42 -5.22
N ASP A 246 3.38 19.34 -5.99
CA ASP A 246 1.93 19.54 -6.08
C ASP A 246 1.38 18.88 -7.35
N ALA A 247 0.36 18.01 -7.18
CA ALA A 247 -0.36 17.49 -8.34
C ALA A 247 -1.47 18.48 -8.74
N GLU A 248 -1.30 19.06 -9.90
CA GLU A 248 -2.25 20.01 -10.50
C GLU A 248 -3.06 19.35 -11.61
N ASP A 249 -4.24 19.90 -11.90
CA ASP A 249 -5.12 19.47 -12.99
C ASP A 249 -5.45 17.97 -12.98
N VAL A 250 -5.68 17.44 -11.78
CA VAL A 250 -5.97 16.02 -11.56
C VAL A 250 -7.28 15.63 -12.20
N LYS A 251 -7.23 14.62 -13.07
CA LYS A 251 -8.39 14.00 -13.71
C LYS A 251 -8.46 12.53 -13.33
N VAL A 252 -9.63 12.09 -12.92
CA VAL A 252 -9.92 10.72 -12.49
C VAL A 252 -10.99 10.13 -13.39
N GLY A 253 -10.69 9.02 -14.04
CA GLY A 253 -11.59 8.33 -14.98
C GLY A 253 -11.05 6.94 -15.30
N ASP A 254 -11.16 6.50 -16.55
CA ASP A 254 -10.54 5.25 -17.02
C ASP A 254 -9.02 5.28 -16.94
N GLN A 255 -8.45 6.47 -17.03
CA GLN A 255 -7.05 6.77 -16.77
C GLN A 255 -6.96 7.87 -15.72
N LEU A 256 -5.88 7.87 -14.95
CA LEU A 256 -5.50 8.98 -14.09
C LEU A 256 -4.55 9.90 -14.85
N SER A 257 -4.76 11.21 -14.76
CA SER A 257 -3.78 12.18 -15.25
C SER A 257 -3.68 13.39 -14.33
N PHE A 258 -2.50 13.98 -14.26
CA PHE A 258 -2.23 15.21 -13.52
C PHE A 258 -0.91 15.85 -14.02
N CYS A 259 -0.68 17.09 -13.65
CA CYS A 259 0.59 17.77 -13.87
C CYS A 259 1.37 17.89 -12.57
N VAL A 260 2.68 17.70 -12.60
CA VAL A 260 3.59 17.95 -11.48
C VAL A 260 4.89 18.56 -12.02
N GLU A 261 5.34 19.66 -11.45
CA GLU A 261 6.51 20.44 -11.95
C GLU A 261 6.45 20.68 -13.47
N GLY A 262 5.27 20.99 -14.02
CA GLY A 262 5.03 21.18 -15.44
C GLY A 262 5.04 19.94 -16.32
N LYS A 263 5.25 18.74 -15.74
CA LYS A 263 5.22 17.46 -16.46
C LYS A 263 3.83 16.84 -16.40
N HIS A 264 3.28 16.46 -17.55
CA HIS A 264 2.01 15.75 -17.63
C HIS A 264 2.22 14.26 -17.41
N ILE A 265 1.62 13.72 -16.35
CA ILE A 265 1.68 12.33 -15.93
C ILE A 265 0.35 11.64 -16.29
N VAL A 266 0.44 10.46 -16.88
CA VAL A 266 -0.73 9.62 -17.22
C VAL A 266 -0.48 8.20 -16.73
N ALA A 267 -1.48 7.63 -16.06
CA ALA A 267 -1.46 6.23 -15.56
C ALA A 267 -2.67 5.47 -16.11
N ASN A 268 -2.43 4.25 -16.62
CA ASN A 268 -3.44 3.39 -17.21
C ASN A 268 -4.20 2.54 -16.16
N TYR A 269 -4.48 3.10 -15.01
CA TYR A 269 -5.25 2.43 -13.95
C TYR A 269 -6.08 3.43 -13.15
N LYS A 270 -7.10 2.90 -12.47
CA LYS A 270 -8.15 3.66 -11.78
C LYS A 270 -7.82 3.90 -10.31
N GLY A 271 -8.66 4.70 -9.65
CA GLY A 271 -8.64 4.94 -8.21
C GLY A 271 -7.84 6.19 -7.85
N PHE A 272 -8.55 7.19 -7.32
CA PHE A 272 -7.98 8.50 -6.97
C PHE A 272 -6.77 8.40 -6.02
N TYR A 273 -6.80 7.47 -5.06
CA TYR A 273 -5.69 7.24 -4.12
C TYR A 273 -4.34 6.94 -4.81
N ASN A 274 -4.38 6.44 -6.06
CA ASN A 274 -3.17 6.19 -6.83
C ASN A 274 -2.47 7.49 -7.29
N VAL A 275 -3.17 8.61 -7.34
CA VAL A 275 -2.52 9.91 -7.58
C VAL A 275 -1.49 10.17 -6.48
N TYR A 276 -1.84 9.94 -5.21
CA TYR A 276 -0.90 10.06 -4.09
C TYR A 276 0.25 9.05 -4.16
N ASN A 277 -0.02 7.80 -4.54
CA ASN A 277 1.04 6.78 -4.68
C ASN A 277 2.04 7.15 -5.77
N ILE A 278 1.54 7.63 -6.92
CA ILE A 278 2.37 8.08 -8.04
C ILE A 278 3.18 9.31 -7.64
N LEU A 279 2.52 10.29 -7.02
CA LEU A 279 3.16 11.54 -6.62
C LEU A 279 4.25 11.30 -5.57
N ALA A 280 4.02 10.37 -4.62
CA ALA A 280 5.02 9.96 -3.64
C ALA A 280 6.25 9.33 -4.29
N ALA A 281 6.04 8.41 -5.26
CA ALA A 281 7.14 7.80 -6.01
C ALA A 281 7.90 8.83 -6.85
N TYR A 282 7.19 9.76 -7.50
CA TYR A 282 7.79 10.89 -8.23
C TYR A 282 8.64 11.76 -7.30
N ALA A 283 8.08 12.16 -6.16
CA ALA A 283 8.82 12.94 -5.15
C ALA A 283 10.08 12.20 -4.68
N GLY A 284 10.01 10.87 -4.51
CA GLY A 284 11.17 10.04 -4.19
C GLY A 284 12.28 10.12 -5.22
N VAL A 285 11.94 9.99 -6.52
CA VAL A 285 12.89 10.09 -7.64
C VAL A 285 13.52 11.49 -7.70
N ARG A 286 12.71 12.54 -7.53
CA ARG A 286 13.16 13.92 -7.54
C ARG A 286 14.09 14.23 -6.36
N THR A 287 13.75 13.77 -5.18
CA THR A 287 14.55 13.94 -3.97
C THR A 287 15.88 13.17 -4.05
N ALA A 288 15.93 12.05 -4.79
CA ALA A 288 17.17 11.34 -5.09
C ALA A 288 18.07 12.05 -6.11
N GLY A 289 17.64 13.22 -6.65
CA GLY A 289 18.41 14.05 -7.56
C GLY A 289 18.21 13.75 -9.05
N PHE A 290 17.23 12.91 -9.42
CA PHE A 290 16.91 12.66 -10.83
C PHE A 290 15.89 13.67 -11.35
N ALA A 291 15.98 14.00 -12.65
CA ALA A 291 15.02 14.90 -13.29
C ALA A 291 13.62 14.30 -13.47
N GLY A 292 13.48 12.96 -13.39
CA GLY A 292 12.21 12.24 -13.59
C GLY A 292 11.72 12.28 -15.04
N GLU A 293 12.61 12.32 -16.01
CA GLU A 293 12.25 12.37 -17.44
C GLU A 293 11.65 11.04 -17.92
N HIS A 294 12.16 9.92 -17.38
CA HIS A 294 11.70 8.57 -17.71
C HIS A 294 10.47 8.14 -16.92
N PHE A 295 10.02 8.93 -15.93
CA PHE A 295 8.94 8.56 -15.00
C PHE A 295 7.61 8.30 -15.72
N GLY A 296 7.21 9.17 -16.65
CA GLY A 296 5.95 9.02 -17.40
C GLY A 296 5.95 7.75 -18.28
N ASP A 297 7.05 7.44 -18.93
CA ASP A 297 7.19 6.23 -19.77
C ASP A 297 7.22 4.95 -18.92
N MET A 298 7.88 4.99 -17.79
CA MET A 298 7.86 3.91 -16.81
C MET A 298 6.43 3.66 -16.35
N LEU A 299 5.71 4.72 -15.96
CA LEU A 299 4.36 4.60 -15.40
C LEU A 299 3.35 4.02 -16.39
N ARG A 300 3.46 4.34 -17.69
CA ARG A 300 2.62 3.72 -18.74
C ARG A 300 2.79 2.20 -18.85
N ARG A 301 3.96 1.68 -18.48
CA ARG A 301 4.28 0.24 -18.50
C ARG A 301 4.11 -0.43 -17.14
N PHE A 302 4.01 0.37 -16.08
CA PHE A 302 3.86 -0.14 -14.73
C PHE A 302 2.47 -0.75 -14.57
N ASN A 303 2.44 -2.01 -14.14
CA ASN A 303 1.21 -2.72 -13.83
C ASN A 303 1.18 -3.02 -12.32
N PRO A 304 0.24 -2.46 -11.56
CA PRO A 304 0.08 -2.82 -10.16
C PRO A 304 -0.23 -4.31 -10.04
N GLU A 305 0.61 -5.05 -9.33
CA GLU A 305 0.44 -6.47 -9.08
C GLU A 305 -0.11 -6.72 -7.66
N ASN A 306 -0.32 -7.99 -7.34
CA ASN A 306 -0.68 -8.45 -6.00
C ASN A 306 -2.03 -7.90 -5.50
N GLY A 307 -3.07 -7.98 -6.35
CA GLY A 307 -4.43 -7.59 -5.99
C GLY A 307 -4.61 -6.08 -5.80
N ARG A 308 -3.91 -5.26 -6.56
CA ARG A 308 -4.07 -3.80 -6.61
C ARG A 308 -4.73 -3.40 -7.91
N MET A 309 -6.07 -3.52 -7.99
CA MET A 309 -6.85 -3.37 -9.23
C MET A 309 -6.36 -4.33 -10.33
N GLU A 310 -5.94 -5.54 -9.95
CA GLU A 310 -5.42 -6.56 -10.87
C GLU A 310 -6.52 -7.08 -11.77
N GLN A 311 -6.27 -7.08 -13.08
CA GLN A 311 -7.26 -7.41 -14.10
C GLN A 311 -7.09 -8.85 -14.59
N PHE A 312 -8.20 -9.55 -14.77
CA PHE A 312 -8.28 -10.90 -15.35
C PHE A 312 -9.41 -10.94 -16.39
N ARG A 313 -9.33 -11.87 -17.32
CA ARG A 313 -10.39 -12.12 -18.30
C ARG A 313 -10.79 -13.59 -18.31
N ILE A 314 -12.00 -13.88 -17.84
CA ILE A 314 -12.48 -15.24 -17.65
C ILE A 314 -13.76 -15.43 -18.45
N LYS A 315 -13.75 -16.31 -19.48
CA LYS A 315 -14.90 -16.60 -20.34
C LYS A 315 -15.60 -15.33 -20.89
N GLY A 316 -14.82 -14.29 -21.21
CA GLY A 316 -15.38 -13.01 -21.71
C GLY A 316 -15.71 -11.98 -20.60
N THR A 317 -15.86 -12.40 -19.34
CA THR A 317 -16.09 -11.51 -18.21
C THR A 317 -14.79 -10.82 -17.79
N GLY A 318 -14.84 -9.49 -17.66
CA GLY A 318 -13.76 -8.70 -17.04
C GLY A 318 -13.83 -8.85 -15.52
N VAL A 319 -12.74 -9.29 -14.88
CA VAL A 319 -12.67 -9.47 -13.43
C VAL A 319 -11.59 -8.58 -12.86
N THR A 320 -11.95 -7.72 -11.89
CA THR A 320 -11.02 -6.86 -11.17
C THR A 320 -10.86 -7.33 -9.73
N LEU A 321 -9.65 -7.73 -9.35
CA LEU A 321 -9.32 -8.12 -7.97
C LEU A 321 -8.69 -6.95 -7.22
N ASN A 322 -9.25 -6.62 -6.06
CA ASN A 322 -8.67 -5.56 -5.22
C ASN A 322 -8.63 -5.93 -3.74
N LEU A 323 -7.51 -5.57 -3.09
CA LEU A 323 -7.28 -5.78 -1.66
C LEU A 323 -7.82 -4.60 -0.86
N ALA A 324 -8.56 -4.90 0.21
CA ALA A 324 -8.95 -3.95 1.23
C ALA A 324 -8.82 -4.61 2.62
N LYS A 325 -8.15 -3.96 3.56
CA LYS A 325 -7.86 -4.54 4.89
C LYS A 325 -8.22 -3.63 6.05
N ASN A 326 -8.71 -2.44 5.78
CA ASN A 326 -9.14 -1.44 6.75
C ASN A 326 -10.22 -0.53 6.15
N PRO A 327 -10.95 0.27 6.97
CA PRO A 327 -12.06 1.10 6.50
C PRO A 327 -11.67 2.06 5.38
N ALA A 328 -10.58 2.81 5.55
CA ALA A 328 -10.14 3.79 4.55
C ALA A 328 -9.82 3.13 3.20
N GLY A 329 -9.13 1.98 3.21
CA GLY A 329 -8.82 1.21 2.00
C GLY A 329 -10.08 0.64 1.35
N PHE A 330 -11.05 0.17 2.16
CA PHE A 330 -12.31 -0.37 1.63
C PHE A 330 -13.17 0.73 1.00
N ASN A 331 -13.31 1.89 1.65
CA ASN A 331 -14.04 3.05 1.11
C ASN A 331 -13.43 3.53 -0.21
N GLN A 332 -12.09 3.54 -0.33
CA GLN A 332 -11.43 3.86 -1.60
C GLN A 332 -11.69 2.82 -2.69
N ASN A 333 -11.76 1.52 -2.34
CA ASN A 333 -12.14 0.47 -3.28
C ASN A 333 -13.59 0.62 -3.75
N ILE A 334 -14.51 0.88 -2.83
CA ILE A 334 -15.92 1.18 -3.16
C ILE A 334 -15.99 2.40 -4.08
N SER A 335 -15.31 3.49 -3.75
CA SER A 335 -15.27 4.69 -4.57
C SER A 335 -14.76 4.40 -5.99
N ALA A 336 -13.69 3.60 -6.13
CA ALA A 336 -13.15 3.21 -7.44
C ALA A 336 -14.13 2.32 -8.24
N VAL A 337 -14.82 1.39 -7.58
CA VAL A 337 -15.86 0.54 -8.20
C VAL A 337 -17.05 1.37 -8.67
N MET A 338 -17.44 2.39 -7.88
CA MET A 338 -18.59 3.24 -8.19
C MET A 338 -18.30 4.31 -9.25
N GLN A 339 -17.03 4.58 -9.59
CA GLN A 339 -16.66 5.38 -10.76
C GLN A 339 -17.03 4.69 -12.09
N ASP A 340 -17.04 3.37 -12.09
CA ASP A 340 -17.51 2.61 -13.24
C ASP A 340 -19.04 2.66 -13.30
N GLN A 341 -19.61 3.26 -14.34
CA GLN A 341 -21.06 3.38 -14.53
C GLN A 341 -21.69 2.15 -15.21
N ALA A 342 -20.88 1.21 -15.72
CA ALA A 342 -21.38 -0.01 -16.33
C ALA A 342 -22.05 -0.93 -15.29
N PRO A 343 -23.06 -1.73 -15.71
CA PRO A 343 -23.60 -2.78 -14.83
C PRO A 343 -22.49 -3.71 -14.35
N LYS A 344 -22.50 -4.03 -13.04
CA LYS A 344 -21.46 -4.83 -12.42
C LYS A 344 -21.96 -5.74 -11.31
N ASP A 345 -21.25 -6.82 -11.11
CA ASP A 345 -21.40 -7.71 -9.97
C ASP A 345 -20.21 -7.53 -9.00
N ILE A 346 -20.45 -7.72 -7.71
CA ILE A 346 -19.43 -7.57 -6.67
C ILE A 346 -19.36 -8.84 -5.82
N ILE A 347 -18.15 -9.32 -5.57
CA ILE A 347 -17.87 -10.34 -4.55
C ILE A 347 -17.07 -9.68 -3.44
N ILE A 348 -17.50 -9.86 -2.19
CA ILE A 348 -16.76 -9.40 -1.01
C ILE A 348 -16.37 -10.65 -0.20
N ALA A 349 -15.06 -10.93 -0.10
CA ALA A 349 -14.56 -12.08 0.64
C ALA A 349 -13.70 -11.63 1.83
N ILE A 350 -14.19 -11.93 3.05
CA ILE A 350 -13.57 -11.53 4.31
C ILE A 350 -13.17 -12.75 5.12
N ASN A 351 -11.92 -12.78 5.57
CA ASN A 351 -11.36 -13.74 6.51
C ASN A 351 -10.92 -13.03 7.80
N ASP A 352 -10.65 -13.82 8.84
CA ASP A 352 -10.16 -13.36 10.14
C ASP A 352 -8.99 -14.22 10.64
N ASN A 353 -8.15 -14.68 9.72
CA ASN A 353 -6.92 -15.36 10.08
C ASN A 353 -5.95 -14.38 10.79
N ALA A 354 -4.95 -14.91 11.50
CA ALA A 354 -4.01 -14.12 12.28
C ALA A 354 -3.31 -13.00 11.48
N GLN A 355 -3.16 -13.15 10.15
CA GLN A 355 -2.58 -12.12 9.28
C GLN A 355 -3.59 -11.04 8.87
N ASP A 356 -4.90 -11.31 8.99
CA ASP A 356 -5.96 -10.31 8.72
C ASP A 356 -6.28 -9.44 9.93
N GLY A 357 -5.86 -9.88 11.12
CA GLY A 357 -6.42 -9.46 12.39
C GLY A 357 -7.70 -10.25 12.71
N THR A 358 -7.90 -10.57 13.97
CA THR A 358 -9.09 -11.33 14.44
C THR A 358 -10.28 -10.42 14.67
N ASP A 359 -10.03 -9.12 14.87
CA ASP A 359 -11.07 -8.10 15.00
C ASP A 359 -11.58 -7.66 13.63
N ILE A 360 -12.84 -7.96 13.34
CA ILE A 360 -13.56 -7.57 12.14
C ILE A 360 -14.52 -6.38 12.36
N SER A 361 -14.49 -5.76 13.53
CA SER A 361 -15.38 -4.64 13.87
C SER A 361 -15.22 -3.45 12.90
N TRP A 362 -14.04 -3.32 12.28
CA TRP A 362 -13.77 -2.32 11.27
C TRP A 362 -14.72 -2.33 10.06
N LEU A 363 -15.42 -3.46 9.81
CA LEU A 363 -16.44 -3.54 8.76
C LEU A 363 -17.62 -2.58 9.01
N TRP A 364 -17.85 -2.20 10.27
CA TRP A 364 -18.92 -1.25 10.64
C TRP A 364 -18.56 0.21 10.33
N ASP A 365 -17.28 0.48 10.11
CA ASP A 365 -16.74 1.79 9.76
C ASP A 365 -16.64 2.02 8.24
N VAL A 366 -17.06 1.05 7.42
CA VAL A 366 -17.06 1.11 5.95
C VAL A 366 -18.41 1.60 5.44
N ASP A 367 -18.39 2.51 4.47
CA ASP A 367 -19.58 3.12 3.84
C ASP A 367 -20.17 2.19 2.76
N PHE A 368 -20.63 1.01 3.16
CA PHE A 368 -21.23 0.03 2.24
C PHE A 368 -22.54 0.52 1.61
N ASP A 369 -23.25 1.47 2.22
CA ASP A 369 -24.45 2.12 1.69
C ASP A 369 -24.22 2.70 0.26
N LEU A 370 -23.02 3.10 -0.08
CA LEU A 370 -22.64 3.54 -1.43
C LEU A 370 -22.81 2.45 -2.49
N LEU A 371 -22.83 1.17 -2.10
CA LEU A 371 -23.09 0.05 -3.03
C LEU A 371 -24.57 -0.12 -3.38
N GLY A 372 -25.48 0.57 -2.71
CA GLY A 372 -26.92 0.63 -3.02
C GLY A 372 -27.21 1.47 -4.25
N ASN A 373 -26.62 1.11 -5.40
CA ASN A 373 -26.69 1.85 -6.64
C ASN A 373 -27.18 0.95 -7.79
N ASP A 374 -27.96 1.48 -8.72
CA ASP A 374 -28.55 0.74 -9.84
C ASP A 374 -27.52 0.06 -10.76
N SER A 375 -26.28 0.55 -10.78
CA SER A 375 -25.20 -0.08 -11.55
C SER A 375 -24.71 -1.37 -10.90
N VAL A 376 -24.93 -1.59 -9.58
CA VAL A 376 -24.59 -2.83 -8.87
C VAL A 376 -25.74 -3.81 -8.98
N LYS A 377 -25.59 -4.88 -9.77
CA LYS A 377 -26.64 -5.85 -10.06
C LYS A 377 -26.72 -6.96 -9.00
N SER A 378 -25.60 -7.38 -8.46
CA SER A 378 -25.58 -8.33 -7.35
C SER A 378 -24.36 -8.13 -6.45
N ILE A 379 -24.52 -8.48 -5.17
CA ILE A 379 -23.42 -8.58 -4.23
C ILE A 379 -23.41 -9.99 -3.65
N THR A 380 -22.29 -10.68 -3.79
CA THR A 380 -22.06 -12.00 -3.18
C THR A 380 -21.06 -11.85 -2.05
N VAL A 381 -21.40 -12.35 -0.86
CA VAL A 381 -20.51 -12.36 0.30
C VAL A 381 -19.89 -13.73 0.47
N SER A 382 -18.57 -13.78 0.70
CA SER A 382 -17.77 -15.00 0.70
C SER A 382 -16.67 -14.98 1.78
N GLY A 383 -15.89 -16.04 1.86
CA GLY A 383 -14.84 -16.20 2.87
C GLY A 383 -15.36 -16.67 4.22
N ILE A 384 -14.47 -16.70 5.21
CA ILE A 384 -14.76 -17.23 6.57
C ILE A 384 -15.86 -16.38 7.26
N ARG A 385 -15.81 -15.05 7.10
CA ARG A 385 -16.72 -14.09 7.72
C ARG A 385 -17.87 -13.63 6.81
N CYS A 386 -18.28 -14.50 5.88
CA CYS A 386 -19.38 -14.17 4.96
C CYS A 386 -20.73 -13.88 5.68
N GLN A 387 -21.00 -14.51 6.83
CA GLN A 387 -22.20 -14.24 7.60
C GLN A 387 -22.18 -12.84 8.25
N ASP A 388 -21.03 -12.44 8.81
CA ASP A 388 -20.85 -11.11 9.40
C ASP A 388 -20.98 -10.03 8.32
N MET A 389 -20.39 -10.27 7.15
CA MET A 389 -20.51 -9.38 6.01
C MET A 389 -21.95 -9.26 5.50
N ARG A 390 -22.68 -10.40 5.45
CA ARG A 390 -24.10 -10.40 5.11
C ARG A 390 -24.93 -9.59 6.11
N LEU A 391 -24.64 -9.75 7.42
CA LEU A 391 -25.29 -8.99 8.47
C LEU A 391 -25.03 -7.50 8.30
N ARG A 392 -23.77 -7.11 8.04
CA ARG A 392 -23.38 -5.69 7.82
C ARG A 392 -24.13 -5.07 6.63
N LEU A 393 -24.26 -5.77 5.51
CA LEU A 393 -25.00 -5.29 4.33
C LEU A 393 -26.50 -5.19 4.62
N LYS A 394 -27.07 -6.10 5.42
CA LYS A 394 -28.47 -6.02 5.84
C LYS A 394 -28.77 -4.73 6.64
N TYR A 395 -27.83 -4.24 7.43
CA TYR A 395 -28.00 -3.01 8.22
C TYR A 395 -28.04 -1.73 7.36
N VAL A 396 -27.64 -1.82 6.11
CA VAL A 396 -27.73 -0.73 5.11
C VAL A 396 -28.70 -1.09 3.97
N ASP A 397 -29.65 -2.00 4.25
CA ASP A 397 -30.71 -2.44 3.33
C ASP A 397 -30.22 -2.95 1.96
N ILE A 398 -29.00 -3.49 1.90
CA ILE A 398 -28.44 -4.05 0.67
C ILE A 398 -28.62 -5.57 0.65
N PRO A 399 -29.38 -6.12 -0.34
CA PRO A 399 -29.52 -7.56 -0.50
C PRO A 399 -28.20 -8.19 -0.92
N SER A 400 -27.90 -9.37 -0.38
CA SER A 400 -26.68 -10.10 -0.73
C SER A 400 -26.89 -11.60 -0.81
N ILE A 401 -26.11 -12.25 -1.68
CA ILE A 401 -26.09 -13.69 -1.89
C ILE A 401 -24.99 -14.27 -1.01
N LEU A 402 -25.30 -15.27 -0.22
CA LEU A 402 -24.34 -15.96 0.62
C LEU A 402 -23.70 -17.14 -0.14
N GLN A 403 -22.39 -17.08 -0.35
CA GLN A 403 -21.61 -18.18 -0.91
C GLN A 403 -20.21 -18.19 -0.27
N GLY A 404 -20.02 -19.04 0.77
CA GLY A 404 -18.78 -19.08 1.54
C GLY A 404 -17.54 -19.50 0.72
N ASP A 405 -17.72 -20.30 -0.33
CA ASP A 405 -16.66 -20.72 -1.24
C ASP A 405 -16.41 -19.65 -2.32
N VAL A 406 -15.25 -19.03 -2.28
CA VAL A 406 -14.85 -17.93 -3.19
C VAL A 406 -14.80 -18.41 -4.65
N GLU A 407 -14.32 -19.64 -4.92
CA GLU A 407 -14.26 -20.14 -6.29
C GLU A 407 -15.66 -20.34 -6.88
N LYS A 408 -16.57 -20.94 -6.10
CA LYS A 408 -17.96 -21.08 -6.53
C LYS A 408 -18.64 -19.73 -6.75
N ALA A 409 -18.37 -18.75 -5.88
CA ALA A 409 -18.88 -17.40 -6.04
C ALA A 409 -18.41 -16.76 -7.36
N ILE A 410 -17.12 -16.91 -7.69
CA ILE A 410 -16.55 -16.39 -8.96
C ILE A 410 -17.16 -17.12 -10.16
N ARG A 411 -17.20 -18.45 -10.17
CA ARG A 411 -17.76 -19.24 -11.29
C ARG A 411 -19.20 -18.85 -11.58
N ASN A 412 -20.05 -18.78 -10.55
CA ASN A 412 -21.46 -18.39 -10.73
C ASN A 412 -21.59 -16.98 -11.35
N ARG A 413 -20.78 -16.01 -10.93
CA ARG A 413 -20.85 -14.64 -11.47
C ARG A 413 -20.26 -14.52 -12.87
N VAL A 414 -19.28 -15.35 -13.21
CA VAL A 414 -18.74 -15.43 -14.59
C VAL A 414 -19.75 -16.05 -15.56
N GLU A 415 -20.56 -17.02 -15.11
CA GLU A 415 -21.56 -17.71 -15.95
C GLU A 415 -22.85 -16.91 -16.11
N ASP A 416 -23.37 -16.34 -15.02
CA ASP A 416 -24.72 -15.73 -14.97
C ASP A 416 -24.70 -14.21 -14.73
N GLY A 417 -23.54 -13.58 -14.74
CA GLY A 417 -23.38 -12.19 -14.34
C GLY A 417 -23.41 -11.18 -15.48
N THR A 418 -23.09 -9.94 -15.15
CA THR A 418 -23.13 -8.78 -16.06
C THR A 418 -21.99 -8.73 -17.08
N GLY A 419 -21.00 -9.62 -16.97
CA GLY A 419 -19.76 -9.55 -17.75
C GLY A 419 -18.70 -8.60 -17.15
N ASN A 420 -18.97 -7.98 -15.99
CA ASN A 420 -18.09 -7.06 -15.28
C ASN A 420 -18.14 -7.39 -13.77
N LEU A 421 -17.08 -7.96 -13.23
CA LEU A 421 -17.00 -8.48 -11.87
C LEU A 421 -15.89 -7.81 -11.06
N TYR A 422 -16.23 -7.26 -9.89
CA TYR A 422 -15.27 -6.78 -8.91
C TYR A 422 -15.16 -7.75 -7.74
N VAL A 423 -13.95 -8.16 -7.38
CA VAL A 423 -13.67 -9.08 -6.28
C VAL A 423 -12.86 -8.33 -5.23
N LEU A 424 -13.51 -7.93 -4.14
CA LEU A 424 -12.93 -7.19 -3.03
C LEU A 424 -12.59 -8.18 -1.91
N VAL A 425 -11.32 -8.26 -1.52
CA VAL A 425 -10.83 -9.26 -0.58
C VAL A 425 -9.94 -8.65 0.48
N ASN A 426 -9.89 -9.26 1.66
CA ASN A 426 -8.86 -8.91 2.63
C ASN A 426 -7.58 -9.76 2.45
N TYR A 427 -6.61 -9.58 3.34
CA TYR A 427 -5.22 -10.00 3.09
C TYR A 427 -5.07 -11.52 2.86
N THR A 428 -5.64 -12.38 3.72
CA THR A 428 -5.47 -13.84 3.55
C THR A 428 -6.36 -14.42 2.46
N ALA A 429 -7.46 -13.76 2.11
CA ALA A 429 -8.29 -14.15 0.97
C ALA A 429 -7.62 -13.80 -0.37
N LEU A 430 -6.71 -12.81 -0.41
CA LEU A 430 -6.10 -12.30 -1.64
C LEU A 430 -5.37 -13.39 -2.43
N PHE A 431 -4.41 -14.07 -1.81
CA PHE A 431 -3.54 -15.01 -2.54
C PHE A 431 -4.29 -16.24 -3.06
N SER A 432 -5.22 -16.77 -2.26
CA SER A 432 -6.09 -17.88 -2.68
C SER A 432 -6.98 -17.45 -3.85
N THR A 433 -7.63 -16.30 -3.76
CA THR A 433 -8.50 -15.76 -4.81
C THR A 433 -7.71 -15.47 -6.09
N ARG A 434 -6.52 -14.86 -5.98
CA ARG A 434 -5.65 -14.60 -7.13
C ARG A 434 -5.25 -15.88 -7.86
N ASN A 435 -4.90 -16.92 -7.11
CA ASN A 435 -4.57 -18.22 -7.70
C ASN A 435 -5.79 -18.86 -8.40
N ILE A 436 -6.97 -18.73 -7.83
CA ILE A 436 -8.23 -19.17 -8.47
C ILE A 436 -8.43 -18.41 -9.78
N LEU A 437 -8.34 -17.09 -9.77
CA LEU A 437 -8.54 -16.25 -10.97
C LEU A 437 -7.54 -16.59 -12.07
N LYS A 438 -6.26 -16.75 -11.74
CA LYS A 438 -5.21 -17.15 -12.72
C LYS A 438 -5.49 -18.52 -13.34
N ARG A 439 -5.97 -19.47 -12.53
CA ARG A 439 -6.33 -20.80 -13.04
C ARG A 439 -7.53 -20.70 -13.97
N LEU A 440 -8.60 -19.99 -13.56
CA LEU A 440 -9.82 -19.81 -14.36
C LEU A 440 -9.57 -19.05 -15.67
N GLU A 441 -8.65 -18.09 -15.67
CA GLU A 441 -8.22 -17.38 -16.89
C GLU A 441 -7.51 -18.31 -17.88
N GLY A 442 -6.81 -19.33 -17.39
CA GLY A 442 -6.16 -20.36 -18.20
C GLY A 442 -7.10 -21.50 -18.66
N GLU A 443 -8.27 -21.63 -18.07
CA GLU A 443 -9.33 -22.56 -18.51
C GLU A 443 -10.02 -21.99 -19.75
N ARG A 444 -9.72 -22.52 -20.96
CA ARG A 444 -10.35 -22.16 -22.24
C ARG A 444 -11.71 -22.83 -22.41
#